data_11c77a42bf0e065bc7e185e033308e7e
#
_entry.id   11c77a42bf0e065bc7e185e033308e7e
#
_cell.length_a   1.000
_cell.length_b   1.000
_cell.length_c   1.000
_cell.angle_alpha   90.00
_cell.angle_beta   90.00
_cell.angle_gamma   90.00
#
_symmetry.space_group_name_H-M   'P 1'
#
loop_
_entity.id
_entity.type
_entity.pdbx_description
1 polymer ?
#
loop_
_entity_poly.entity_id
_entity_poly.type
_entity_poly.pdbx_seq_one_letter_code
_entity_poly.pdbx_strand_id
1 'polypeptide(L)'
;MNQTNRLLNEIYTTAAVGKDTLSAVINSAENPELIHELAMKRAEYRDIKKVAEKNLTRNGVYPKRRSAKNISAMAKASMKMHLMKRDDPSAIAKMVIQGNTMSMIGLLRDANKYNRADPDVINQAKNFAKSEQNFINKMKKYL
;
A
#
# COMPACT_ATOMS: atom_id res chain seq x y z
N MET A 1 -9.68 -14.16 16.24
CA MET A 1 -8.44 -14.05 15.44
C MET A 1 -7.33 -13.54 16.35
N ASN A 2 -6.20 -14.22 16.40
CA ASN A 2 -5.04 -13.81 17.22
C ASN A 2 -4.34 -12.58 16.63
N GLN A 3 -3.41 -11.99 17.38
CA GLN A 3 -2.71 -10.78 16.95
C GLN A 3 -1.88 -10.99 15.68
N THR A 4 -1.25 -12.16 15.53
CA THR A 4 -0.48 -12.50 14.32
C THR A 4 -1.36 -12.43 13.07
N ASN A 5 -2.52 -13.06 13.11
CA ASN A 5 -3.44 -13.06 11.97
C ASN A 5 -4.07 -11.67 11.72
N ARG A 6 -4.32 -10.91 12.78
CA ARG A 6 -4.78 -9.53 12.64
C ARG A 6 -3.74 -8.67 11.92
N LEU A 7 -2.50 -8.76 12.34
CA LEU A 7 -1.42 -7.99 11.70
C LEU A 7 -1.19 -8.44 10.25
N LEU A 8 -1.20 -9.74 9.99
CA LEU A 8 -1.12 -10.28 8.62
C LEU A 8 -2.25 -9.74 7.74
N ASN A 9 -3.46 -9.66 8.29
CA ASN A 9 -4.60 -9.14 7.55
C ASN A 9 -4.46 -7.63 7.25
N GLU A 10 -3.85 -6.86 8.14
CA GLU A 10 -3.54 -5.45 7.89
C GLU A 10 -2.50 -5.29 6.79
N ILE A 11 -1.44 -6.11 6.82
CA ILE A 11 -0.42 -6.15 5.77
C ILE A 11 -1.07 -6.49 4.43
N TYR A 12 -1.89 -7.53 4.40
CA TYR A 12 -2.64 -7.94 3.20
C TYR A 12 -3.51 -6.80 2.65
N THR A 13 -4.30 -6.18 3.52
CA THR A 13 -5.21 -5.10 3.13
C THR A 13 -4.46 -3.90 2.57
N THR A 14 -3.39 -3.47 3.25
CA THR A 14 -2.57 -2.34 2.82
C THR A 14 -1.96 -2.59 1.45
N ALA A 15 -1.41 -3.78 1.23
CA ALA A 15 -0.83 -4.15 -0.07
C ALA A 15 -1.89 -4.24 -1.17
N ALA A 16 -3.05 -4.82 -0.87
CA ALA A 16 -4.14 -4.95 -1.84
C ALA A 16 -4.67 -3.59 -2.28
N VAL A 17 -4.89 -2.69 -1.33
CA VAL A 17 -5.35 -1.31 -1.61
C VAL A 17 -4.29 -0.54 -2.38
N GLY A 18 -3.03 -0.64 -1.97
CA GLY A 18 -1.91 0.01 -2.67
C GLY A 18 -1.80 -0.45 -4.12
N LYS A 19 -1.88 -1.74 -4.37
CA LYS A 19 -1.86 -2.32 -5.72
C LYS A 19 -2.97 -1.76 -6.59
N ASP A 20 -4.20 -1.75 -6.08
CA ASP A 20 -5.35 -1.27 -6.85
C ASP A 20 -5.27 0.24 -7.11
N THR A 21 -4.83 1.01 -6.13
CA THR A 21 -4.61 2.46 -6.26
C THR A 21 -3.58 2.74 -7.33
N LEU A 22 -2.43 2.06 -7.31
CA LEU A 22 -1.39 2.27 -8.33
C LEU A 22 -1.82 1.83 -9.72
N SER A 23 -2.64 0.78 -9.85
CA SER A 23 -3.21 0.39 -11.14
C SER A 23 -4.02 1.53 -11.75
N ALA A 24 -4.85 2.18 -10.94
CA ALA A 24 -5.62 3.34 -11.39
C ALA A 24 -4.73 4.54 -11.71
N VAL A 25 -3.71 4.82 -10.88
CA VAL A 25 -2.77 5.93 -11.12
C VAL A 25 -1.98 5.73 -12.41
N ILE A 26 -1.49 4.52 -12.67
CA ILE A 26 -0.74 4.19 -13.88
C ILE A 26 -1.57 4.50 -15.14
N ASN A 27 -2.86 4.20 -15.11
CA ASN A 27 -3.76 4.48 -16.26
C ASN A 27 -3.88 5.97 -16.55
N SER A 28 -3.62 6.83 -15.58
CA SER A 28 -3.71 8.29 -15.73
C SER A 28 -2.36 8.96 -15.97
N ALA A 29 -1.25 8.24 -15.85
CA ALA A 29 0.09 8.78 -16.02
C ALA A 29 0.54 8.67 -17.48
N GLU A 30 1.36 9.63 -17.91
CA GLU A 30 1.95 9.65 -19.27
C GLU A 30 3.48 9.67 -19.23
N ASN A 31 4.09 10.15 -18.15
CA ASN A 31 5.56 10.17 -18.01
C ASN A 31 6.11 8.74 -17.90
N PRO A 32 6.96 8.30 -18.86
CA PRO A 32 7.42 6.90 -18.89
C PRO A 32 8.24 6.49 -17.66
N GLU A 33 9.07 7.38 -17.14
CA GLU A 33 9.88 7.11 -15.94
C GLU A 33 8.99 6.93 -14.71
N LEU A 34 8.01 7.82 -14.54
CA LEU A 34 7.05 7.73 -13.45
C LEU A 34 6.22 6.45 -13.55
N ILE A 35 5.72 6.11 -14.73
CA ILE A 35 4.96 4.87 -14.97
C ILE A 35 5.80 3.65 -14.59
N HIS A 36 7.08 3.63 -14.96
CA HIS A 36 7.97 2.53 -14.61
C HIS A 36 8.10 2.36 -13.10
N GLU A 37 8.33 3.44 -12.37
CA GLU A 37 8.46 3.39 -10.91
C GLU A 37 7.16 2.99 -10.22
N LEU A 38 6.03 3.47 -10.70
CA LEU A 38 4.71 3.08 -10.18
C LEU A 38 4.43 1.59 -10.45
N ALA A 39 4.78 1.09 -11.63
CA ALA A 39 4.61 -0.32 -11.98
C ALA A 39 5.50 -1.24 -11.13
N MET A 40 6.74 -0.83 -10.85
CA MET A 40 7.64 -1.55 -9.95
C MET A 40 7.06 -1.63 -8.53
N LYS A 41 6.54 -0.54 -8.03
CA LYS A 41 5.91 -0.50 -6.70
C LYS A 41 4.63 -1.35 -6.65
N ARG A 42 3.84 -1.33 -7.71
CA ARG A 42 2.64 -2.19 -7.83
C ARG A 42 3.02 -3.67 -7.77
N ALA A 43 4.10 -4.06 -8.43
CA ALA A 43 4.62 -5.43 -8.39
C ALA A 43 5.06 -5.82 -6.96
N GLU A 44 5.69 -4.91 -6.24
CA GLU A 44 6.05 -5.10 -4.83
C GLU A 44 4.81 -5.33 -3.95
N TYR A 45 3.78 -4.50 -4.11
CA TYR A 45 2.51 -4.69 -3.39
C TYR A 45 1.88 -6.05 -3.69
N ARG A 46 1.90 -6.46 -4.94
CA ARG A 46 1.39 -7.78 -5.33
C ARG A 46 2.13 -8.90 -4.60
N ASP A 47 3.44 -8.82 -4.49
CA ASP A 47 4.26 -9.83 -3.83
C ASP A 47 4.02 -9.85 -2.33
N ILE A 48 3.95 -8.69 -1.68
CA ILE A 48 3.61 -8.57 -0.26
C ILE A 48 2.23 -9.16 0.03
N LYS A 49 1.25 -8.84 -0.81
CA LYS A 49 -0.10 -9.37 -0.72
C LYS A 49 -0.12 -10.89 -0.77
N LYS A 50 0.61 -11.48 -1.72
CA LYS A 50 0.70 -12.95 -1.88
C LYS A 50 1.31 -13.62 -0.67
N VAL A 51 2.38 -13.06 -0.11
CA VAL A 51 3.03 -13.60 1.08
C VAL A 51 2.10 -13.56 2.29
N ALA A 52 1.41 -12.44 2.50
CA ALA A 52 0.46 -12.31 3.61
C ALA A 52 -0.73 -13.29 3.45
N GLU A 53 -1.26 -13.40 2.24
CA GLU A 53 -2.33 -14.35 1.92
C GLU A 53 -1.92 -15.78 2.19
N LYS A 54 -0.73 -16.19 1.75
CA LYS A 54 -0.19 -17.51 1.98
C LYS A 54 -0.06 -17.81 3.48
N ASN A 55 0.45 -16.87 4.25
CA ASN A 55 0.61 -17.04 5.70
C ASN A 55 -0.74 -17.12 6.42
N LEU A 56 -1.70 -16.30 6.03
CA LEU A 56 -3.06 -16.36 6.58
C LEU A 56 -3.72 -17.70 6.26
N THR A 57 -3.64 -18.17 5.01
CA THR A 57 -4.20 -19.44 4.58
C THR A 57 -3.57 -20.61 5.34
N ARG A 58 -2.26 -20.57 5.53
CA ARG A 58 -1.53 -21.56 6.33
C ARG A 58 -2.03 -21.62 7.77
N ASN A 59 -2.42 -20.48 8.30
CA ASN A 59 -2.99 -20.35 9.66
C ASN A 59 -4.49 -20.64 9.70
N GLY A 60 -5.09 -21.11 8.59
CA GLY A 60 -6.51 -21.41 8.52
C GLY A 60 -7.41 -20.19 8.44
N VAL A 61 -6.90 -19.05 8.02
CA VAL A 61 -7.64 -17.79 7.95
C VAL A 61 -7.76 -17.32 6.51
N TYR A 62 -8.97 -17.01 6.07
CA TYR A 62 -9.17 -16.36 4.78
C TYR A 62 -8.84 -14.88 4.87
N PRO A 63 -8.02 -14.33 3.95
CA PRO A 63 -7.75 -12.90 3.92
C PRO A 63 -9.03 -12.11 3.72
N LYS A 64 -9.20 -11.06 4.52
CA LYS A 64 -10.31 -10.11 4.37
C LYS A 64 -9.75 -8.72 4.22
N ARG A 65 -10.14 -8.04 3.14
CA ARG A 65 -9.92 -6.61 3.08
C ARG A 65 -10.68 -5.94 4.21
N ARG A 66 -9.99 -5.08 4.93
CA ARG A 66 -10.66 -4.19 5.84
C ARG A 66 -11.59 -3.27 5.09
N SER A 67 -12.73 -3.06 5.69
CA SER A 67 -13.94 -2.46 5.19
C SER A 67 -13.85 -1.03 4.63
N ALA A 68 -14.94 -0.38 4.64
CA ALA A 68 -15.33 0.95 4.19
C ALA A 68 -14.24 2.04 4.19
N LYS A 69 -13.32 2.07 5.17
CA LYS A 69 -12.28 3.10 5.28
C LYS A 69 -11.28 3.04 4.14
N ASN A 70 -10.85 1.84 3.74
CA ASN A 70 -9.92 1.64 2.63
C ASN A 70 -10.59 1.80 1.27
N ILE A 71 -11.85 1.38 1.17
CA ILE A 71 -12.68 1.61 -0.02
C ILE A 71 -12.89 3.11 -0.23
N SER A 72 -13.14 3.86 0.84
CA SER A 72 -13.27 5.31 0.77
C SER A 72 -12.00 6.01 0.32
N ALA A 73 -10.82 5.55 0.77
CA ALA A 73 -9.54 6.08 0.32
C ALA A 73 -9.31 5.80 -1.18
N MET A 74 -9.63 4.59 -1.65
CA MET A 74 -9.58 4.22 -3.07
C MET A 74 -10.52 5.07 -3.92
N ALA A 75 -11.75 5.27 -3.46
CA ALA A 75 -12.74 6.09 -4.16
C ALA A 75 -12.25 7.54 -4.28
N LYS A 76 -11.68 8.11 -3.22
CA LYS A 76 -11.09 9.44 -3.23
C LYS A 76 -9.91 9.55 -4.21
N ALA A 77 -9.05 8.54 -4.24
CA ALA A 77 -7.93 8.48 -5.17
C ALA A 77 -8.42 8.43 -6.62
N SER A 78 -9.41 7.59 -6.91
CA SER A 78 -10.03 7.49 -8.25
C SER A 78 -10.67 8.81 -8.68
N MET A 79 -11.41 9.48 -7.80
CA MET A 79 -12.01 10.78 -8.08
C MET A 79 -10.96 11.84 -8.38
N LYS A 80 -9.91 11.92 -7.57
CA LYS A 80 -8.80 12.85 -7.80
C LYS A 80 -8.15 12.62 -9.15
N MET A 81 -7.98 11.37 -9.56
CA MET A 81 -7.37 11.03 -10.83
C MET A 81 -8.20 11.41 -12.04
N HIS A 82 -9.53 11.28 -11.96
CA HIS A 82 -10.42 11.74 -13.02
C HIS A 82 -10.35 13.25 -13.24
N LEU A 83 -9.98 14.00 -12.19
CA LEU A 83 -9.85 15.45 -12.22
C LEU A 83 -8.43 15.92 -12.56
N MET A 84 -7.44 15.02 -12.61
CA MET A 84 -6.06 15.35 -12.90
C MET A 84 -5.77 15.37 -14.39
N LYS A 85 -4.89 16.31 -14.79
CA LYS A 85 -4.30 16.27 -16.12
C LYS A 85 -3.33 15.08 -16.21
N ARG A 86 -3.42 14.31 -17.28
CA ARG A 86 -2.61 13.10 -17.50
C ARG A 86 -1.11 13.37 -17.55
N ASP A 87 -0.70 14.57 -17.90
CA ASP A 87 0.69 14.99 -18.06
C ASP A 87 1.22 15.78 -16.85
N ASP A 88 0.56 15.67 -15.68
CA ASP A 88 1.01 16.34 -14.47
C ASP A 88 1.66 15.35 -13.49
N PRO A 89 2.97 15.06 -13.65
CA PRO A 89 3.69 14.16 -12.75
C PRO A 89 3.72 14.66 -11.30
N SER A 90 3.75 15.98 -11.11
CA SER A 90 3.78 16.59 -9.78
C SER A 90 2.50 16.29 -8.99
N ALA A 91 1.33 16.41 -9.62
CA ALA A 91 0.07 16.10 -8.97
C ALA A 91 -0.05 14.60 -8.64
N ILE A 92 0.41 13.73 -9.54
CA ILE A 92 0.47 12.28 -9.31
C ILE A 92 1.39 11.96 -8.13
N ALA A 93 2.60 12.51 -8.14
CA ALA A 93 3.58 12.29 -7.07
C ALA A 93 3.05 12.76 -5.72
N LYS A 94 2.44 13.92 -5.65
CA LYS A 94 1.82 14.45 -4.42
C LYS A 94 0.77 13.49 -3.86
N MET A 95 -0.11 12.98 -4.71
CA MET A 95 -1.17 12.07 -4.29
C MET A 95 -0.59 10.73 -3.80
N VAL A 96 0.39 10.18 -4.52
CA VAL A 96 1.06 8.93 -4.16
C VAL A 96 1.81 9.08 -2.84
N ILE A 97 2.55 10.18 -2.66
CA ILE A 97 3.25 10.48 -1.39
C ILE A 97 2.26 10.52 -0.22
N GLN A 98 1.14 11.19 -0.39
CA GLN A 98 0.11 11.27 0.65
C GLN A 98 -0.43 9.88 1.01
N GLY A 99 -0.76 9.06 0.01
CA GLY A 99 -1.26 7.71 0.22
C GLY A 99 -0.23 6.81 0.89
N ASN A 100 1.01 6.86 0.46
CA ASN A 100 2.09 6.06 1.04
C ASN A 100 2.44 6.50 2.47
N THR A 101 2.34 7.78 2.77
CA THR A 101 2.52 8.29 4.13
C THR A 101 1.46 7.71 5.07
N MET A 102 0.20 7.68 4.64
CA MET A 102 -0.88 7.09 5.42
C MET A 102 -0.68 5.59 5.63
N SER A 103 -0.24 4.87 4.60
CA SER A 103 0.09 3.44 4.69
C SER A 103 1.21 3.19 5.68
N MET A 104 2.28 3.96 5.61
CA MET A 104 3.43 3.85 6.52
C MET A 104 3.00 4.05 7.98
N ILE A 105 2.24 5.10 8.24
CA ILE A 105 1.73 5.39 9.60
C ILE A 105 0.84 4.26 10.09
N GLY A 106 -0.06 3.77 9.24
CA GLY A 106 -0.95 2.67 9.57
C GLY A 106 -0.20 1.39 9.93
N LEU A 107 0.79 1.01 9.13
CA LEU A 107 1.61 -0.18 9.36
C LEU A 107 2.40 -0.10 10.67
N LEU A 108 2.99 1.05 10.96
CA LEU A 108 3.75 1.26 12.21
C LEU A 108 2.83 1.23 13.43
N ARG A 109 1.66 1.87 13.32
CA ARG A 109 0.65 1.85 14.39
C ARG A 109 0.16 0.42 14.65
N ASP A 110 -0.11 -0.35 13.59
CA ASP A 110 -0.59 -1.72 13.73
C ASP A 110 0.50 -2.64 14.28
N ALA A 111 1.76 -2.45 13.90
CA ALA A 111 2.89 -3.18 14.48
C ALA A 111 3.01 -2.91 16.00
N ASN A 112 2.78 -1.68 16.42
CA ASN A 112 2.77 -1.31 17.84
C ASN A 112 1.54 -1.86 18.58
N LYS A 113 0.38 -1.82 17.94
CA LYS A 113 -0.88 -2.31 18.51
C LYS A 113 -0.86 -3.82 18.72
N TYR A 114 -0.37 -4.56 17.72
CA TYR A 114 -0.30 -6.02 17.75
C TYR A 114 1.06 -6.52 18.21
N ASN A 115 1.52 -6.02 19.36
CA ASN A 115 2.87 -6.26 19.88
C ASN A 115 3.10 -7.70 20.36
N ARG A 116 2.05 -8.50 20.49
CA ARG A 116 2.12 -9.93 20.82
C ARG A 116 2.03 -10.83 19.57
N ALA A 117 2.01 -10.24 18.39
CA ALA A 117 2.10 -10.99 17.15
C ALA A 117 3.46 -11.68 17.04
N ASP A 118 3.55 -12.67 16.16
CA ASP A 118 4.80 -13.30 15.80
C ASP A 118 5.85 -12.23 15.43
N PRO A 119 7.05 -12.27 16.03
CA PRO A 119 8.11 -11.29 15.72
C PRO A 119 8.42 -11.16 14.22
N ASP A 120 8.37 -12.25 13.47
CA ASP A 120 8.60 -12.21 12.02
C ASP A 120 7.52 -11.39 11.30
N VAL A 121 6.29 -11.46 11.75
CA VAL A 121 5.18 -10.70 11.17
C VAL A 121 5.28 -9.21 11.54
N ILE A 122 5.68 -8.91 12.78
CA ILE A 122 5.97 -7.54 13.20
C ILE A 122 7.09 -6.94 12.33
N ASN A 123 8.15 -7.72 12.08
CA ASN A 123 9.24 -7.28 11.20
C ASN A 123 8.77 -7.08 9.76
N GLN A 124 7.89 -7.93 9.25
CA GLN A 124 7.28 -7.73 7.92
C GLN A 124 6.54 -6.40 7.83
N ALA A 125 5.74 -6.06 8.83
CA ALA A 125 5.03 -4.78 8.88
C ALA A 125 5.99 -3.59 8.91
N LYS A 126 7.05 -3.65 9.71
CA LYS A 126 8.07 -2.60 9.81
C LYS A 126 8.87 -2.46 8.52
N ASN A 127 9.24 -3.57 7.90
CA ASN A 127 9.94 -3.57 6.61
C ASN A 127 9.05 -3.00 5.50
N PHE A 128 7.79 -3.31 5.51
CA PHE A 128 6.82 -2.74 4.58
C PHE A 128 6.73 -1.22 4.78
N ALA A 129 6.62 -0.75 6.02
CA ALA A 129 6.61 0.68 6.33
C ALA A 129 7.88 1.39 5.84
N LYS A 130 9.04 0.75 5.99
CA LYS A 130 10.32 1.27 5.48
C LYS A 130 10.33 1.35 3.95
N SER A 131 9.78 0.36 3.28
CA SER A 131 9.62 0.36 1.83
C SER A 131 8.69 1.49 1.36
N GLU A 132 7.62 1.77 2.10
CA GLU A 132 6.75 2.90 1.83
C GLU A 132 7.50 4.23 1.91
N GLN A 133 8.34 4.40 2.95
CA GLN A 133 9.18 5.59 3.08
C GLN A 133 10.16 5.73 1.92
N ASN A 134 10.78 4.64 1.52
CA ASN A 134 11.73 4.65 0.39
C ASN A 134 11.03 5.08 -0.91
N PHE A 135 9.80 4.62 -1.12
CA PHE A 135 9.03 5.02 -2.31
C PHE A 135 8.62 6.49 -2.25
N ILE A 136 8.23 7.00 -1.09
CA ILE A 136 7.99 8.43 -0.88
C ILE A 136 9.22 9.24 -1.33
N ASN A 137 10.40 8.81 -0.91
CA ASN A 137 11.66 9.48 -1.26
C ASN A 137 11.91 9.47 -2.78
N LYS A 138 11.59 8.37 -3.45
CA LYS A 138 11.69 8.28 -4.92
C LYS A 138 10.72 9.21 -5.64
N MET A 139 9.52 9.38 -5.10
CA MET A 139 8.50 10.23 -5.71
C MET A 139 8.79 11.72 -5.60
N LYS A 140 9.62 12.12 -4.65
CA LYS A 140 9.95 13.55 -4.42
C LYS A 140 10.52 14.24 -5.65
N LYS A 141 11.26 13.54 -6.49
CA LYS A 141 11.85 14.13 -7.70
C LYS A 141 10.82 14.58 -8.74
N TYR A 142 9.60 14.10 -8.64
CA TYR A 142 8.52 14.49 -9.57
C TYR A 142 7.69 15.68 -9.09
N LEU A 143 7.89 16.13 -7.84
CA LEU A 143 7.16 17.26 -7.28
C LEU A 143 7.48 18.59 -7.97
#